data_e11f6cb5ef56ccc0dd55a11ec0efd296
#
_entry.id   e11f6cb5ef56ccc0dd55a11ec0efd296
#
_cell.length_a   1.000
_cell.length_b   1.000
_cell.length_c   1.000
_cell.angle_alpha   90.00
_cell.angle_beta   90.00
_cell.angle_gamma   90.00
#
_symmetry.space_group_name_H-M   'P 1'
#
loop_
_entity.id
_entity.type
_entity.pdbx_description
1 polymer ?
#
loop_
_entity_poly.entity_id
_entity_poly.type
_entity_poly.pdbx_seq_one_letter_code
_entity_poly.pdbx_strand_id
1 'polypeptide(L)'
;CRYSLLSQYFFEGVLCSLVGNYGSGTSLVEASIKGINAIGTDLNPLARLMSHVKTTHYDLSCIRDTFSMMQALFFEYSEDKVKNKNFDNISNYTYWYSRDSLLRLSYIYQVINECVALDFADFFKVPLSETVREVSFTRNGEFKRFRMKEEKIKDFKPDVFRLFEEKVIRNINGLEEFNSIKYPCNIGIYDFNSTIEIPSDIIQPNSVDMVVTSPPYGDSRTTVAYGQFSRWANEWFNFENAKTLDNLLMGGRVQKEELFETKSIKSELDEIKSIDPKRNLEVVSFLNDYSCSIKNVASVIKSGGVVCYVVGNRTVKGVQIPLDYFTAEMFEKNGFTHIDTIVREIPNKRMPSKTSPTNVAGKKVSTMCNEYIVILEKK
;
A
#
# COMPACT_ATOMS: atom_id res chain seq x y z
N CYS A 1 5.80 17.30 3.77
CA CYS A 1 5.92 17.08 5.23
C CYS A 1 4.58 16.68 5.86
N ARG A 2 4.16 15.41 5.79
CA ARG A 2 2.89 14.96 6.40
C ARG A 2 3.07 14.34 7.79
N TYR A 3 4.29 14.17 8.27
CA TYR A 3 4.62 13.53 9.55
C TYR A 3 5.39 14.41 10.55
N SER A 4 5.54 15.71 10.27
CA SER A 4 6.29 16.62 11.16
C SER A 4 5.66 16.81 12.55
N LEU A 5 4.35 16.59 12.70
CA LEU A 5 3.67 16.67 14.00
C LEU A 5 4.02 15.47 14.91
N LEU A 6 4.20 14.27 14.35
CA LEU A 6 4.61 13.09 15.12
C LEU A 6 6.09 13.17 15.54
N SER A 7 6.92 13.88 14.76
CA SER A 7 8.36 14.01 15.06
C SER A 7 8.65 14.84 16.33
N GLN A 8 7.75 15.71 16.75
CA GLN A 8 7.97 16.55 17.94
C GLN A 8 7.75 15.80 19.27
N TYR A 9 7.01 14.68 19.27
CA TYR A 9 6.60 14.03 20.51
C TYR A 9 7.29 12.69 20.80
N PHE A 10 7.92 11.99 19.83
CA PHE A 10 8.21 10.57 20.00
C PHE A 10 9.58 10.06 19.51
N PHE A 11 10.49 10.89 18.99
CA PHE A 11 11.70 10.37 18.35
C PHE A 11 12.97 10.35 19.20
N GLU A 12 12.95 10.89 20.40
CA GLU A 12 14.10 10.75 21.30
C GLU A 12 14.04 9.38 22.01
N GLY A 13 14.95 8.47 21.63
CA GLY A 13 15.13 7.18 22.30
C GLY A 13 14.44 5.97 21.63
N VAL A 14 13.80 6.12 20.46
CA VAL A 14 13.23 4.98 19.72
C VAL A 14 14.33 4.18 19.05
N LEU A 15 14.52 2.92 19.47
CA LEU A 15 15.54 2.01 18.93
C LEU A 15 15.01 1.07 17.84
N CYS A 16 13.71 0.79 17.84
CA CYS A 16 13.07 -0.09 16.87
C CYS A 16 11.62 0.33 16.65
N SER A 17 11.23 0.49 15.40
CA SER A 17 9.83 0.74 15.03
C SER A 17 9.29 -0.35 14.11
N LEU A 18 8.04 -0.75 14.36
CA LEU A 18 7.29 -1.64 13.47
C LEU A 18 6.33 -0.84 12.60
N VAL A 19 6.38 -1.05 11.31
CA VAL A 19 5.46 -0.44 10.33
C VAL A 19 4.64 -1.54 9.68
N GLY A 20 3.43 -1.75 10.16
CA GLY A 20 2.49 -2.69 9.54
C GLY A 20 1.80 -2.08 8.32
N ASN A 21 1.60 -2.85 7.24
CA ASN A 21 0.92 -2.44 6.00
C ASN A 21 1.43 -1.07 5.48
N TYR A 22 2.72 -0.97 5.27
CA TYR A 22 3.43 0.30 4.98
C TYR A 22 3.20 0.83 3.56
N GLY A 23 2.49 0.10 2.70
CA GLY A 23 2.15 0.54 1.34
C GLY A 23 3.37 0.93 0.53
N SER A 24 3.55 2.23 0.26
CA SER A 24 4.69 2.73 -0.53
C SER A 24 6.00 2.91 0.25
N GLY A 25 6.10 2.47 1.52
CA GLY A 25 7.31 2.51 2.34
C GLY A 25 7.68 3.87 2.94
N THR A 26 6.80 4.87 2.90
CA THR A 26 7.12 6.22 3.40
C THR A 26 7.56 6.23 4.87
N SER A 27 6.90 5.45 5.74
CA SER A 27 7.29 5.38 7.16
C SER A 27 8.64 4.73 7.37
N LEU A 28 9.04 3.77 6.53
CA LEU A 28 10.39 3.16 6.57
C LEU A 28 11.46 4.14 6.10
N VAL A 29 11.17 4.95 5.08
CA VAL A 29 12.07 6.04 4.64
C VAL A 29 12.23 7.06 5.77
N GLU A 30 11.14 7.50 6.43
CA GLU A 30 11.20 8.43 7.55
C GLU A 30 12.01 7.87 8.75
N ALA A 31 11.90 6.58 9.04
CA ALA A 31 12.72 5.92 10.05
C ALA A 31 14.21 5.93 9.64
N SER A 32 14.50 5.58 8.39
CA SER A 32 15.86 5.54 7.85
C SER A 32 16.56 6.91 7.92
N ILE A 33 15.90 7.98 7.48
CA ILE A 33 16.48 9.33 7.53
C ILE A 33 16.67 9.88 8.95
N LYS A 34 16.10 9.22 9.96
CA LYS A 34 16.27 9.53 11.39
C LYS A 34 17.23 8.57 12.11
N GLY A 35 17.83 7.62 11.41
CA GLY A 35 18.72 6.62 12.01
C GLY A 35 17.99 5.61 12.92
N ILE A 36 16.71 5.38 12.70
CA ILE A 36 15.89 4.47 13.50
C ILE A 36 15.82 3.11 12.80
N ASN A 37 16.17 2.04 13.52
CA ASN A 37 15.95 0.69 13.03
C ASN A 37 14.45 0.45 12.85
N ALA A 38 14.04 -0.07 11.70
CA ALA A 38 12.63 -0.29 11.44
C ALA A 38 12.38 -1.61 10.72
N ILE A 39 11.24 -2.21 11.04
CA ILE A 39 10.73 -3.40 10.38
C ILE A 39 9.39 -3.07 9.76
N GLY A 40 9.21 -3.43 8.50
CA GLY A 40 7.94 -3.30 7.80
C GLY A 40 7.46 -4.64 7.26
N THR A 41 6.14 -4.86 7.27
CA THR A 41 5.51 -6.02 6.62
C THR A 41 4.39 -5.58 5.69
N ASP A 42 4.31 -6.19 4.53
CA ASP A 42 3.20 -6.02 3.59
C ASP A 42 3.04 -7.29 2.73
N LEU A 43 1.82 -7.77 2.58
CA LEU A 43 1.52 -8.92 1.74
C LEU A 43 1.62 -8.61 0.25
N ASN A 44 1.54 -7.33 -0.12
CA ASN A 44 1.65 -6.91 -1.52
C ASN A 44 3.12 -6.87 -1.96
N PRO A 45 3.55 -7.74 -2.87
CA PRO A 45 4.95 -7.78 -3.30
C PRO A 45 5.41 -6.48 -3.98
N LEU A 46 4.52 -5.75 -4.66
CA LEU A 46 4.87 -4.42 -5.18
C LEU A 46 5.17 -3.42 -4.07
N ALA A 47 4.43 -3.45 -2.96
CA ALA A 47 4.72 -2.59 -1.81
C ALA A 47 6.10 -2.89 -1.20
N ARG A 48 6.45 -4.19 -1.09
CA ARG A 48 7.79 -4.60 -0.63
C ARG A 48 8.89 -4.14 -1.58
N LEU A 49 8.72 -4.34 -2.89
CA LEU A 49 9.66 -3.85 -3.91
C LEU A 49 9.87 -2.33 -3.82
N MET A 50 8.78 -1.56 -3.75
CA MET A 50 8.86 -0.09 -3.64
C MET A 50 9.58 0.35 -2.37
N SER A 51 9.31 -0.31 -1.25
CA SER A 51 9.92 0.01 0.04
C SER A 51 11.40 -0.35 0.06
N HIS A 52 11.75 -1.52 -0.48
CA HIS A 52 13.14 -1.93 -0.63
C HIS A 52 13.95 -0.92 -1.44
N VAL A 53 13.44 -0.53 -2.61
CA VAL A 53 14.12 0.44 -3.48
C VAL A 53 14.27 1.80 -2.81
N LYS A 54 13.25 2.27 -2.09
CA LYS A 54 13.28 3.58 -1.43
C LYS A 54 14.17 3.65 -0.20
N THR A 55 14.49 2.52 0.42
CA THR A 55 15.33 2.44 1.62
C THR A 55 16.72 1.89 1.34
N THR A 56 17.04 1.60 0.07
CA THR A 56 18.34 1.13 -0.37
C THR A 56 19.18 2.30 -0.90
N HIS A 57 20.42 2.39 -0.45
CA HIS A 57 21.40 3.32 -1.01
C HIS A 57 22.05 2.71 -2.25
N TYR A 58 21.73 3.25 -3.42
CA TYR A 58 22.30 2.85 -4.69
C TYR A 58 23.44 3.80 -5.09
N ASP A 59 24.42 3.28 -5.83
CA ASP A 59 25.41 4.12 -6.51
C ASP A 59 24.71 4.89 -7.65
N LEU A 60 24.65 6.21 -7.50
CA LEU A 60 24.01 7.09 -8.47
C LEU A 60 24.69 7.12 -9.83
N SER A 61 26.03 6.97 -9.87
CA SER A 61 26.77 6.94 -11.16
C SER A 61 26.40 5.68 -11.92
N CYS A 62 26.40 4.52 -11.27
CA CYS A 62 26.00 3.25 -11.87
C CYS A 62 24.54 3.26 -12.36
N ILE A 63 23.62 3.86 -11.59
CA ILE A 63 22.21 4.01 -11.99
C ILE A 63 22.11 4.90 -13.24
N ARG A 64 22.81 6.02 -13.31
CA ARG A 64 22.78 6.94 -14.45
C ARG A 64 23.39 6.32 -15.70
N ASP A 65 24.52 5.62 -15.56
CA ASP A 65 25.16 4.92 -16.68
C ASP A 65 24.27 3.80 -17.22
N THR A 66 23.68 3.02 -16.32
CA THR A 66 22.70 1.98 -16.67
C THR A 66 21.49 2.58 -17.41
N PHE A 67 20.97 3.71 -16.93
CA PHE A 67 19.85 4.39 -17.58
C PHE A 67 20.21 4.90 -18.98
N SER A 68 21.40 5.48 -19.15
CA SER A 68 21.90 5.93 -20.46
C SER A 68 22.03 4.76 -21.45
N MET A 69 22.50 3.60 -20.99
CA MET A 69 22.54 2.36 -21.78
C MET A 69 21.13 1.93 -22.17
N MET A 70 20.18 1.96 -21.25
CA MET A 70 18.77 1.61 -21.55
C MET A 70 18.17 2.55 -22.59
N GLN A 71 18.41 3.86 -22.50
CA GLN A 71 17.94 4.85 -23.49
C GLN A 71 18.47 4.56 -24.89
N ALA A 72 19.76 4.20 -25.01
CA ALA A 72 20.34 3.82 -26.30
C ALA A 72 19.64 2.57 -26.88
N LEU A 73 19.33 1.57 -26.05
CA LEU A 73 18.59 0.38 -26.48
C LEU A 73 17.15 0.72 -26.90
N PHE A 74 16.49 1.66 -26.21
CA PHE A 74 15.14 2.11 -26.58
C PHE A 74 15.10 2.88 -27.89
N PHE A 75 16.13 3.68 -28.16
CA PHE A 75 16.28 4.37 -29.46
C PHE A 75 16.41 3.39 -30.62
N GLU A 76 17.09 2.26 -30.40
CA GLU A 76 17.24 1.18 -31.38
C GLU A 76 16.09 0.16 -31.39
N TYR A 77 14.98 0.43 -30.70
CA TYR A 77 13.87 -0.51 -30.59
C TYR A 77 13.28 -0.87 -31.95
N SER A 78 13.02 -2.16 -32.13
CA SER A 78 12.20 -2.71 -33.21
C SER A 78 11.42 -3.94 -32.67
N GLU A 79 10.27 -4.25 -33.27
CA GLU A 79 9.39 -5.34 -32.77
C GLU A 79 10.08 -6.72 -32.84
N ASP A 80 11.00 -6.93 -33.76
CA ASP A 80 11.77 -8.19 -33.90
C ASP A 80 12.75 -8.41 -32.73
N LYS A 81 13.20 -7.35 -32.06
CA LYS A 81 14.05 -7.44 -30.86
C LYS A 81 13.29 -7.91 -29.62
N VAL A 82 11.97 -7.91 -29.63
CA VAL A 82 11.15 -8.37 -28.50
C VAL A 82 11.11 -9.90 -28.49
N LYS A 83 11.75 -10.51 -27.49
CA LYS A 83 11.85 -11.98 -27.35
C LYS A 83 10.54 -12.59 -26.87
N ASN A 84 9.94 -12.02 -25.81
CA ASN A 84 8.70 -12.51 -25.25
C ASN A 84 7.50 -11.72 -25.78
N LYS A 85 6.67 -12.39 -26.58
CA LYS A 85 5.41 -11.86 -27.13
C LYS A 85 4.18 -12.61 -26.57
N ASN A 86 4.38 -13.44 -25.56
CA ASN A 86 3.31 -14.10 -24.83
C ASN A 86 2.98 -13.30 -23.55
N PHE A 87 1.71 -12.95 -23.38
CA PHE A 87 1.20 -12.13 -22.28
C PHE A 87 0.12 -12.85 -21.48
N ASP A 88 0.06 -14.20 -21.50
CA ASP A 88 -0.98 -14.99 -20.83
C ASP A 88 -0.95 -14.87 -19.30
N ASN A 89 0.18 -14.44 -18.74
CA ASN A 89 0.29 -14.07 -17.32
C ASN A 89 -0.55 -12.82 -16.96
N ILE A 90 -0.87 -11.96 -17.95
CA ILE A 90 -1.62 -10.73 -17.76
C ILE A 90 -3.10 -10.95 -18.07
N SER A 91 -3.95 -10.75 -17.08
CA SER A 91 -5.39 -11.00 -17.18
C SER A 91 -6.05 -10.12 -18.24
N ASN A 92 -6.67 -10.74 -19.24
CA ASN A 92 -7.39 -10.04 -20.32
C ASN A 92 -6.53 -8.94 -20.99
N TYR A 93 -5.27 -9.22 -21.29
CA TYR A 93 -4.32 -8.22 -21.80
C TYR A 93 -4.82 -7.49 -23.06
N THR A 94 -5.49 -8.17 -23.99
CA THR A 94 -6.05 -7.57 -25.22
C THR A 94 -7.19 -6.57 -24.93
N TYR A 95 -7.89 -6.73 -23.82
CA TYR A 95 -8.90 -5.80 -23.38
C TYR A 95 -8.31 -4.55 -22.72
N TRP A 96 -7.12 -4.68 -22.10
CA TRP A 96 -6.54 -3.63 -21.30
C TRP A 96 -5.37 -2.89 -21.93
N TYR A 97 -4.80 -3.40 -23.01
CA TYR A 97 -3.61 -2.81 -23.66
C TYR A 97 -3.72 -2.82 -25.17
N SER A 98 -3.07 -1.85 -25.81
CA SER A 98 -2.74 -1.93 -27.23
C SER A 98 -1.59 -2.92 -27.45
N ARG A 99 -1.51 -3.53 -28.65
CA ARG A 99 -0.40 -4.39 -29.04
C ARG A 99 0.95 -3.66 -28.93
N ASP A 100 1.02 -2.41 -29.38
CA ASP A 100 2.25 -1.61 -29.32
C ASP A 100 2.70 -1.38 -27.86
N SER A 101 1.77 -1.02 -26.96
CA SER A 101 2.10 -0.87 -25.54
C SER A 101 2.63 -2.17 -24.90
N LEU A 102 2.01 -3.32 -25.22
CA LEU A 102 2.47 -4.62 -24.73
C LEU A 102 3.90 -4.94 -25.18
N LEU A 103 4.21 -4.73 -26.46
CA LEU A 103 5.53 -5.03 -26.99
C LEU A 103 6.61 -4.12 -26.39
N ARG A 104 6.34 -2.82 -26.27
CA ARG A 104 7.28 -1.87 -25.66
C ARG A 104 7.50 -2.13 -24.19
N LEU A 105 6.46 -2.43 -23.42
CA LEU A 105 6.58 -2.84 -22.03
C LEU A 105 7.38 -4.14 -21.88
N SER A 106 7.12 -5.12 -22.75
CA SER A 106 7.89 -6.37 -22.76
C SER A 106 9.37 -6.13 -23.07
N TYR A 107 9.67 -5.20 -23.97
CA TYR A 107 11.05 -4.82 -24.27
C TYR A 107 11.74 -4.13 -23.09
N ILE A 108 11.09 -3.18 -22.39
CA ILE A 108 11.62 -2.58 -21.18
C ILE A 108 11.92 -3.66 -20.13
N TYR A 109 10.98 -4.57 -19.90
CA TYR A 109 11.15 -5.65 -18.92
C TYR A 109 12.28 -6.62 -19.30
N GLN A 110 12.40 -6.92 -20.60
CA GLN A 110 13.52 -7.70 -21.14
C GLN A 110 14.86 -7.01 -20.89
N VAL A 111 14.98 -5.72 -21.20
CA VAL A 111 16.21 -4.93 -20.97
C VAL A 111 16.57 -4.90 -19.48
N ILE A 112 15.60 -4.73 -18.59
CA ILE A 112 15.84 -4.78 -17.15
C ILE A 112 16.41 -6.16 -16.72
N ASN A 113 15.86 -7.24 -17.23
CA ASN A 113 16.27 -8.58 -16.79
C ASN A 113 17.56 -9.09 -17.45
N GLU A 114 17.89 -8.62 -18.68
CA GLU A 114 19.01 -9.16 -19.44
C GLU A 114 20.23 -8.24 -19.47
N CYS A 115 20.03 -6.94 -19.35
CA CYS A 115 21.10 -5.95 -19.55
C CYS A 115 21.43 -5.15 -18.28
N VAL A 116 20.57 -5.16 -17.27
CA VAL A 116 20.80 -4.45 -16.00
C VAL A 116 21.37 -5.43 -14.98
N ALA A 117 22.40 -5.00 -14.23
CA ALA A 117 22.93 -5.80 -13.13
C ALA A 117 21.85 -6.05 -12.06
N LEU A 118 21.87 -7.23 -11.45
CA LEU A 118 20.86 -7.67 -10.49
C LEU A 118 20.66 -6.68 -9.34
N ASP A 119 21.75 -6.07 -8.86
CA ASP A 119 21.71 -5.09 -7.77
C ASP A 119 20.93 -3.81 -8.10
N PHE A 120 20.75 -3.51 -9.39
CA PHE A 120 20.02 -2.32 -9.84
C PHE A 120 18.68 -2.64 -10.49
N ALA A 121 18.38 -3.90 -10.81
CA ALA A 121 17.19 -4.31 -11.55
C ALA A 121 15.90 -3.85 -10.85
N ASP A 122 15.84 -3.96 -9.54
CA ASP A 122 14.67 -3.57 -8.74
C ASP A 122 14.40 -2.06 -8.78
N PHE A 123 15.46 -1.24 -8.84
CA PHE A 123 15.31 0.21 -9.02
C PHE A 123 14.52 0.54 -10.29
N PHE A 124 14.82 -0.12 -11.41
CA PHE A 124 14.13 0.10 -12.68
C PHE A 124 12.76 -0.58 -12.79
N LYS A 125 12.50 -1.63 -12.00
CA LYS A 125 11.14 -2.23 -11.92
C LYS A 125 10.13 -1.28 -11.28
N VAL A 126 10.53 -0.41 -10.36
CA VAL A 126 9.60 0.55 -9.72
C VAL A 126 9.00 1.53 -10.73
N PRO A 127 9.75 2.28 -11.56
CA PRO A 127 9.16 3.10 -12.62
C PRO A 127 8.37 2.28 -13.65
N LEU A 128 8.80 1.05 -13.98
CA LEU A 128 8.03 0.17 -14.85
C LEU A 128 6.66 -0.17 -14.24
N SER A 129 6.57 -0.40 -12.94
CA SER A 129 5.31 -0.70 -12.24
C SER A 129 4.24 0.37 -12.41
N GLU A 130 4.63 1.64 -12.45
CA GLU A 130 3.72 2.75 -12.74
C GLU A 130 3.39 2.84 -14.23
N THR A 131 4.40 2.65 -15.07
CA THR A 131 4.26 2.73 -16.53
C THR A 131 3.26 1.70 -17.04
N VAL A 132 3.32 0.45 -16.56
CA VAL A 132 2.37 -0.60 -16.99
C VAL A 132 0.91 -0.21 -16.73
N ARG A 133 0.63 0.51 -15.63
CA ARG A 133 -0.71 1.01 -15.36
C ARG A 133 -1.07 2.19 -16.25
N GLU A 134 -0.16 3.15 -16.41
CA GLU A 134 -0.40 4.40 -17.12
C GLU A 134 -0.66 4.20 -18.61
N VAL A 135 0.01 3.25 -19.23
CA VAL A 135 -0.16 2.94 -20.67
C VAL A 135 -1.28 1.93 -20.96
N SER A 136 -1.96 1.44 -19.90
CA SER A 136 -3.15 0.60 -20.04
C SER A 136 -4.39 1.44 -20.33
N PHE A 137 -5.44 0.81 -20.84
CA PHE A 137 -6.75 1.44 -20.99
C PHE A 137 -7.49 1.69 -19.67
N THR A 138 -6.76 1.71 -18.55
CA THR A 138 -7.30 2.03 -17.23
C THR A 138 -7.41 3.55 -17.05
N ARG A 139 -8.50 4.02 -16.42
CA ARG A 139 -8.61 5.41 -15.98
C ARG A 139 -7.65 5.67 -14.82
N ASN A 140 -6.63 6.51 -15.04
CA ASN A 140 -5.52 6.70 -14.08
C ASN A 140 -5.87 7.52 -12.82
N GLY A 141 -7.03 8.17 -12.78
CA GLY A 141 -7.48 8.93 -11.60
C GLY A 141 -8.16 8.10 -10.51
N GLU A 142 -8.31 6.77 -10.67
CA GLU A 142 -9.10 5.91 -9.80
C GLU A 142 -8.27 4.73 -9.27
N PHE A 143 -8.52 4.32 -8.01
CA PHE A 143 -7.84 3.13 -7.43
C PHE A 143 -8.29 1.83 -8.11
N LYS A 144 -9.60 1.69 -8.36
CA LYS A 144 -10.15 0.52 -9.06
C LYS A 144 -9.84 0.58 -10.54
N ARG A 145 -9.82 -0.59 -11.17
CA ARG A 145 -9.58 -0.72 -12.60
C ARG A 145 -10.86 -0.45 -13.38
N PHE A 146 -11.07 0.80 -13.78
CA PHE A 146 -12.12 1.16 -14.71
C PHE A 146 -11.54 1.40 -16.10
N ARG A 147 -12.10 0.76 -17.10
CA ARG A 147 -11.67 0.95 -18.49
C ARG A 147 -12.07 2.33 -19.01
N MET A 148 -11.24 2.91 -19.83
CA MET A 148 -11.56 4.12 -20.59
C MET A 148 -12.74 3.87 -21.52
N LYS A 149 -13.45 4.92 -21.90
CA LYS A 149 -14.48 4.84 -22.95
C LYS A 149 -13.83 4.57 -24.31
N GLU A 150 -14.54 3.85 -25.18
CA GLU A 150 -14.03 3.45 -26.50
C GLU A 150 -13.57 4.65 -27.36
N GLU A 151 -14.27 5.79 -27.26
CA GLU A 151 -13.89 7.02 -27.99
C GLU A 151 -12.49 7.50 -27.58
N LYS A 152 -12.16 7.41 -26.26
CA LYS A 152 -10.85 7.78 -25.73
C LYS A 152 -9.76 6.77 -26.09
N ILE A 153 -10.10 5.49 -26.18
CA ILE A 153 -9.14 4.42 -26.50
C ILE A 153 -8.64 4.56 -27.95
N LYS A 154 -9.49 4.99 -28.90
CA LYS A 154 -9.10 5.18 -30.31
C LYS A 154 -7.93 6.15 -30.48
N ASP A 155 -7.91 7.20 -29.65
CA ASP A 155 -6.89 8.25 -29.70
C ASP A 155 -5.76 8.04 -28.68
N PHE A 156 -5.87 7.02 -27.84
CA PHE A 156 -4.89 6.75 -26.78
C PHE A 156 -3.68 6.01 -27.32
N LYS A 157 -2.62 6.75 -27.60
CA LYS A 157 -1.33 6.26 -28.11
C LYS A 157 -0.20 6.76 -27.20
N PRO A 158 -0.03 6.17 -26.01
CA PRO A 158 1.00 6.60 -25.07
C PRO A 158 2.39 6.30 -25.59
N ASP A 159 3.31 7.22 -25.40
CA ASP A 159 4.74 6.97 -25.60
C ASP A 159 5.30 6.23 -24.38
N VAL A 160 5.40 4.90 -24.51
CA VAL A 160 5.74 4.00 -23.40
C VAL A 160 7.16 4.24 -22.89
N PHE A 161 8.14 4.44 -23.79
CA PHE A 161 9.52 4.67 -23.38
C PHE A 161 9.68 6.00 -22.66
N ARG A 162 9.14 7.08 -23.25
CA ARG A 162 9.18 8.40 -22.62
C ARG A 162 8.52 8.40 -21.24
N LEU A 163 7.36 7.80 -21.07
CA LEU A 163 6.68 7.71 -19.76
C LEU A 163 7.50 6.92 -18.74
N PHE A 164 8.18 5.88 -19.16
CA PHE A 164 9.10 5.14 -18.30
C PHE A 164 10.31 6.00 -17.91
N GLU A 165 10.95 6.66 -18.88
CA GLU A 165 12.12 7.52 -18.65
C GLU A 165 11.82 8.67 -17.69
N GLU A 166 10.66 9.36 -17.86
CA GLU A 166 10.22 10.43 -16.95
C GLU A 166 10.14 9.94 -15.49
N LYS A 167 9.69 8.69 -15.28
CA LYS A 167 9.61 8.10 -13.94
C LYS A 167 10.98 7.67 -13.41
N VAL A 168 11.85 7.17 -14.26
CA VAL A 168 13.25 6.88 -13.88
C VAL A 168 13.95 8.14 -13.42
N ILE A 169 13.85 9.24 -14.18
CA ILE A 169 14.45 10.55 -13.83
C ILE A 169 13.92 11.03 -12.48
N ARG A 170 12.60 10.97 -12.27
CA ARG A 170 11.99 11.34 -10.99
C ARG A 170 12.54 10.50 -9.83
N ASN A 171 12.72 9.20 -10.02
CA ASN A 171 13.22 8.29 -9.00
C ASN A 171 14.72 8.49 -8.74
N ILE A 172 15.51 8.84 -9.75
CA ILE A 172 16.93 9.24 -9.59
C ILE A 172 17.04 10.48 -8.70
N ASN A 173 16.20 11.50 -8.95
CA ASN A 173 16.18 12.72 -8.13
C ASN A 173 15.82 12.41 -6.66
N GLY A 174 14.83 11.55 -6.42
CA GLY A 174 14.47 11.11 -5.07
C GLY A 174 15.56 10.30 -4.39
N LEU A 175 16.30 9.47 -5.13
CA LEU A 175 17.43 8.72 -4.63
C LEU A 175 18.62 9.64 -4.27
N GLU A 176 18.87 10.69 -5.06
CA GLU A 176 19.89 11.70 -4.78
C GLU A 176 19.62 12.42 -3.45
N GLU A 177 18.37 12.84 -3.21
CA GLU A 177 17.96 13.42 -1.94
C GLU A 177 18.13 12.42 -0.78
N PHE A 178 17.71 11.17 -0.95
CA PHE A 178 17.84 10.12 0.07
C PHE A 178 19.30 9.81 0.39
N ASN A 179 20.17 9.68 -0.62
CA ASN A 179 21.57 9.38 -0.45
C ASN A 179 22.36 10.51 0.24
N SER A 180 21.83 11.74 0.25
CA SER A 180 22.45 12.87 0.97
C SER A 180 22.36 12.71 2.49
N ILE A 181 21.42 11.88 2.98
CA ILE A 181 21.16 11.64 4.39
C ILE A 181 21.73 10.27 4.76
N LYS A 182 22.73 10.25 5.64
CA LYS A 182 23.41 9.01 6.04
C LYS A 182 23.38 8.85 7.56
N TYR A 183 22.36 8.16 8.06
CA TYR A 183 22.33 7.67 9.41
C TYR A 183 22.39 6.13 9.40
N PRO A 184 23.27 5.51 10.19
CA PRO A 184 23.33 4.05 10.26
C PRO A 184 22.05 3.51 10.91
N CYS A 185 21.29 2.72 10.17
CA CYS A 185 20.12 2.01 10.65
C CYS A 185 19.86 0.74 9.83
N ASN A 186 19.12 -0.18 10.40
CA ASN A 186 18.69 -1.40 9.72
C ASN A 186 17.20 -1.31 9.38
N ILE A 187 16.87 -1.52 8.11
CA ILE A 187 15.50 -1.59 7.62
C ILE A 187 15.20 -3.02 7.18
N GLY A 188 14.31 -3.69 7.91
CA GLY A 188 13.81 -5.03 7.56
C GLY A 188 12.49 -4.94 6.82
N ILE A 189 12.35 -5.69 5.70
CA ILE A 189 11.14 -5.71 4.88
C ILE A 189 10.69 -7.16 4.72
N TYR A 190 9.48 -7.46 5.18
CA TYR A 190 8.96 -8.83 5.28
C TYR A 190 7.55 -8.95 4.68
N ASP A 191 7.07 -10.19 4.58
CA ASP A 191 5.76 -10.55 4.02
C ASP A 191 4.87 -11.36 4.99
N PHE A 192 5.20 -11.37 6.29
CA PHE A 192 4.35 -12.05 7.25
C PHE A 192 3.00 -11.34 7.39
N ASN A 193 1.96 -12.13 7.65
CA ASN A 193 0.61 -11.64 7.87
C ASN A 193 0.35 -11.39 9.35
N SER A 194 0.31 -10.13 9.76
CA SER A 194 0.05 -9.75 11.15
C SER A 194 -1.32 -10.20 11.69
N THR A 195 -2.27 -10.55 10.81
CA THR A 195 -3.57 -11.11 11.27
C THR A 195 -3.46 -12.56 11.72
N ILE A 196 -2.40 -13.26 11.32
CA ILE A 196 -2.13 -14.65 11.69
C ILE A 196 -1.14 -14.68 12.85
N GLU A 197 0.09 -14.19 12.60
CA GLU A 197 1.15 -14.13 13.60
C GLU A 197 2.24 -13.11 13.23
N ILE A 198 3.05 -12.74 14.20
CA ILE A 198 4.33 -12.06 13.98
C ILE A 198 5.43 -13.07 14.35
N PRO A 199 6.25 -13.54 13.37
CA PRO A 199 7.26 -14.56 13.62
C PRO A 199 8.31 -14.09 14.65
N SER A 200 8.55 -14.89 15.68
CA SER A 200 9.45 -14.53 16.77
C SER A 200 10.95 -14.54 16.39
N ASP A 201 11.30 -15.16 15.29
CA ASP A 201 12.64 -15.09 14.69
C ASP A 201 12.88 -13.76 13.95
N ILE A 202 11.81 -13.05 13.56
CA ILE A 202 11.87 -11.70 12.95
C ILE A 202 11.73 -10.63 14.03
N ILE A 203 10.72 -10.73 14.91
CA ILE A 203 10.45 -9.75 15.96
C ILE A 203 10.17 -10.48 17.28
N GLN A 204 11.07 -10.31 18.24
CA GLN A 204 10.90 -10.90 19.56
C GLN A 204 9.72 -10.25 20.32
N PRO A 205 8.99 -11.00 21.16
CA PRO A 205 8.00 -10.42 22.07
C PRO A 205 8.60 -9.31 22.94
N ASN A 206 7.85 -8.25 23.17
CA ASN A 206 8.25 -7.11 24.01
C ASN A 206 9.59 -6.44 23.61
N SER A 207 9.86 -6.33 22.29
CA SER A 207 11.11 -5.76 21.78
C SER A 207 10.92 -4.45 21.00
N VAL A 208 9.69 -4.12 20.61
CA VAL A 208 9.38 -2.96 19.78
C VAL A 208 9.06 -1.74 20.64
N ASP A 209 9.71 -0.62 20.36
CA ASP A 209 9.49 0.67 21.06
C ASP A 209 8.27 1.40 20.54
N MET A 210 8.07 1.38 19.22
CA MET A 210 7.01 2.14 18.58
C MET A 210 6.41 1.42 17.38
N VAL A 211 5.10 1.57 17.19
CA VAL A 211 4.41 1.18 15.96
C VAL A 211 3.76 2.40 15.32
N VAL A 212 4.05 2.64 14.04
CA VAL A 212 3.39 3.66 13.24
C VAL A 212 2.81 3.00 12.00
N THR A 213 1.49 3.00 11.87
CA THR A 213 0.82 2.34 10.74
C THR A 213 -0.48 3.02 10.34
N SER A 214 -0.88 2.82 9.09
CA SER A 214 -2.20 3.17 8.57
C SER A 214 -2.82 1.91 8.00
N PRO A 215 -3.49 1.08 8.84
CA PRO A 215 -4.16 -0.13 8.37
C PRO A 215 -5.27 0.20 7.37
N PRO A 216 -5.76 -0.77 6.59
CA PRO A 216 -6.92 -0.54 5.74
C PRO A 216 -8.12 -0.03 6.56
N TYR A 217 -8.87 0.94 6.01
CA TYR A 217 -10.04 1.48 6.70
C TYR A 217 -11.31 0.63 6.46
N GLY A 218 -11.14 -0.59 5.96
CA GLY A 218 -12.20 -1.54 5.70
C GLY A 218 -11.76 -2.67 4.77
N ASP A 219 -12.68 -3.56 4.45
CA ASP A 219 -12.41 -4.77 3.69
C ASP A 219 -11.74 -4.49 2.32
N SER A 220 -10.81 -5.35 1.94
CA SER A 220 -10.00 -5.24 0.72
C SER A 220 -10.79 -5.42 -0.58
N ARG A 221 -11.98 -6.02 -0.54
CA ARG A 221 -12.76 -6.34 -1.73
C ARG A 221 -13.65 -5.19 -2.19
N THR A 222 -14.27 -4.49 -1.26
CA THR A 222 -15.28 -3.49 -1.59
C THR A 222 -14.88 -2.07 -1.24
N THR A 223 -14.08 -1.90 -0.18
CA THR A 223 -13.74 -0.57 0.34
C THR A 223 -12.47 -0.02 -0.30
N VAL A 224 -11.36 -0.74 -0.17
CA VAL A 224 -10.07 -0.29 -0.70
C VAL A 224 -9.43 -1.44 -1.47
N ALA A 225 -9.64 -1.46 -2.77
CA ALA A 225 -9.13 -2.52 -3.64
C ALA A 225 -7.64 -2.30 -3.97
N TYR A 226 -6.77 -2.37 -2.97
CA TYR A 226 -5.32 -2.20 -3.15
C TYR A 226 -4.74 -3.23 -4.13
N GLY A 227 -5.20 -4.47 -4.09
CA GLY A 227 -4.81 -5.50 -5.03
C GLY A 227 -5.19 -5.17 -6.48
N GLN A 228 -6.29 -4.43 -6.71
CA GLN A 228 -6.61 -3.96 -8.06
C GLN A 228 -5.66 -2.85 -8.55
N PHE A 229 -5.19 -1.99 -7.65
CA PHE A 229 -4.26 -0.92 -8.02
C PHE A 229 -2.91 -1.49 -8.47
N SER A 230 -2.34 -2.42 -7.70
CA SER A 230 -1.04 -3.04 -7.96
C SER A 230 -1.08 -4.19 -8.98
N ARG A 231 -2.27 -4.62 -9.39
CA ARG A 231 -2.46 -5.86 -10.15
C ARG A 231 -1.66 -5.94 -11.43
N TRP A 232 -1.63 -4.85 -12.22
CA TRP A 232 -0.86 -4.84 -13.46
C TRP A 232 0.62 -5.08 -13.20
N ALA A 233 1.22 -4.36 -12.26
CA ALA A 233 2.62 -4.55 -11.92
C ALA A 233 2.88 -5.97 -11.39
N ASN A 234 2.03 -6.47 -10.49
CA ASN A 234 2.16 -7.81 -9.94
C ASN A 234 2.06 -8.90 -11.03
N GLU A 235 1.16 -8.75 -12.00
CA GLU A 235 1.02 -9.68 -13.13
C GLU A 235 2.22 -9.55 -14.09
N TRP A 236 2.67 -8.34 -14.40
CA TRP A 236 3.84 -8.11 -15.26
C TRP A 236 5.13 -8.69 -14.70
N PHE A 237 5.34 -8.56 -13.39
CA PHE A 237 6.52 -9.11 -12.71
C PHE A 237 6.37 -10.58 -12.33
N ASN A 238 5.24 -11.19 -12.67
CA ASN A 238 4.90 -12.58 -12.32
C ASN A 238 5.02 -12.86 -10.82
N PHE A 239 4.63 -11.90 -9.99
CA PHE A 239 4.63 -12.05 -8.54
C PHE A 239 3.57 -13.05 -8.09
N GLU A 240 3.88 -13.78 -7.02
CA GLU A 240 2.94 -14.72 -6.42
C GLU A 240 1.63 -14.02 -6.00
N ASN A 241 0.54 -14.74 -6.12
CA ASN A 241 -0.79 -14.27 -5.74
C ASN A 241 -1.26 -12.98 -6.45
N ALA A 242 -0.62 -12.57 -7.57
CA ALA A 242 -0.98 -11.34 -8.29
C ALA A 242 -2.48 -11.21 -8.56
N LYS A 243 -3.17 -12.33 -8.85
CA LYS A 243 -4.61 -12.36 -9.18
C LYS A 243 -5.52 -12.47 -7.97
N THR A 244 -5.02 -12.91 -6.83
CA THR A 244 -5.80 -13.28 -5.63
C THR A 244 -5.43 -12.48 -4.39
N LEU A 245 -4.54 -11.50 -4.50
CA LEU A 245 -4.01 -10.71 -3.38
C LEU A 245 -5.12 -10.14 -2.48
N ASP A 246 -6.19 -9.59 -3.06
CA ASP A 246 -7.32 -9.04 -2.30
C ASP A 246 -7.99 -10.06 -1.36
N ASN A 247 -7.87 -11.38 -1.65
CA ASN A 247 -8.40 -12.45 -0.79
C ASN A 247 -7.49 -12.74 0.43
N LEU A 248 -6.24 -12.29 0.39
CA LEU A 248 -5.25 -12.50 1.46
C LEU A 248 -5.18 -11.29 2.40
N LEU A 249 -5.67 -10.13 1.96
CA LEU A 249 -5.69 -8.91 2.74
C LEU A 249 -6.85 -8.91 3.73
N MET A 250 -6.82 -8.00 4.72
CA MET A 250 -7.84 -7.89 5.78
C MET A 250 -9.27 -7.80 5.21
N GLY A 251 -10.17 -8.64 5.71
CA GLY A 251 -11.54 -8.75 5.24
C GLY A 251 -11.69 -9.35 3.83
N GLY A 252 -10.63 -9.94 3.28
CA GLY A 252 -10.63 -10.56 1.94
C GLY A 252 -11.48 -11.83 1.86
N ARG A 253 -11.68 -12.50 2.98
CA ARG A 253 -12.54 -13.70 3.10
C ARG A 253 -13.66 -13.45 4.09
N VAL A 254 -14.89 -13.76 3.68
CA VAL A 254 -16.05 -13.59 4.55
C VAL A 254 -16.06 -14.67 5.62
N GLN A 255 -16.10 -14.24 6.88
CA GLN A 255 -16.23 -15.07 8.09
C GLN A 255 -17.65 -14.97 8.63
N LYS A 256 -18.18 -16.06 9.18
CA LYS A 256 -19.57 -16.11 9.69
C LYS A 256 -19.69 -15.72 11.14
N GLU A 257 -18.60 -15.86 11.90
CA GLU A 257 -18.56 -15.63 13.33
C GLU A 257 -17.86 -14.31 13.65
N GLU A 258 -18.34 -13.65 14.71
CA GLU A 258 -17.70 -12.49 15.33
C GLU A 258 -16.69 -13.00 16.36
N LEU A 259 -15.39 -12.73 16.14
CA LEU A 259 -14.27 -13.22 16.98
C LEU A 259 -13.76 -12.17 17.96
N PHE A 260 -14.46 -11.05 18.09
CA PHE A 260 -14.15 -9.97 19.03
C PHE A 260 -15.40 -9.56 19.78
N GLU A 261 -15.20 -9.00 20.95
CA GLU A 261 -16.26 -8.30 21.69
C GLU A 261 -16.01 -6.80 21.59
N THR A 262 -17.03 -6.01 21.40
CA THR A 262 -16.93 -4.55 21.33
C THR A 262 -18.12 -3.88 22.00
N LYS A 263 -17.84 -2.75 22.67
CA LYS A 263 -18.85 -1.81 23.16
C LYS A 263 -18.91 -0.56 22.28
N SER A 264 -17.77 -0.17 21.73
CA SER A 264 -17.60 1.10 21.01
C SER A 264 -18.35 1.19 19.70
N ILE A 265 -18.61 0.06 19.03
CA ILE A 265 -19.27 0.02 17.71
C ILE A 265 -20.41 -1.02 17.63
N LYS A 266 -20.90 -1.51 18.75
CA LYS A 266 -21.92 -2.56 18.78
C LYS A 266 -23.24 -2.10 18.16
N SER A 267 -23.69 -0.87 18.45
CA SER A 267 -24.91 -0.28 17.90
C SER A 267 -24.84 -0.15 16.39
N GLU A 268 -23.70 0.25 15.84
CA GLU A 268 -23.46 0.42 14.40
C GLU A 268 -23.48 -0.93 13.68
N LEU A 269 -22.89 -1.97 14.27
CA LEU A 269 -22.94 -3.33 13.72
C LEU A 269 -24.35 -3.89 13.72
N ASP A 270 -25.12 -3.70 14.78
CA ASP A 270 -26.51 -4.16 14.88
C ASP A 270 -27.40 -3.41 13.88
N GLU A 271 -27.21 -2.11 13.68
CA GLU A 271 -27.92 -1.33 12.66
C GLU A 271 -27.57 -1.81 11.24
N ILE A 272 -26.26 -1.97 10.90
CA ILE A 272 -25.86 -2.49 9.59
C ILE A 272 -26.45 -3.88 9.34
N LYS A 273 -26.45 -4.75 10.37
CA LYS A 273 -27.01 -6.09 10.30
C LYS A 273 -28.52 -6.08 10.00
N SER A 274 -29.24 -5.13 10.58
CA SER A 274 -30.69 -4.96 10.33
C SER A 274 -30.99 -4.50 8.89
N ILE A 275 -30.10 -3.67 8.31
CA ILE A 275 -30.24 -3.12 6.95
C ILE A 275 -29.79 -4.15 5.89
N ASP A 276 -28.62 -4.77 6.11
CA ASP A 276 -28.01 -5.70 5.15
C ASP A 276 -27.13 -6.74 5.89
N PRO A 277 -27.67 -7.91 6.24
CA PRO A 277 -26.93 -8.95 6.94
C PRO A 277 -25.67 -9.43 6.21
N LYS A 278 -25.68 -9.48 4.86
CA LYS A 278 -24.49 -9.90 4.09
C LYS A 278 -23.38 -8.87 4.20
N ARG A 279 -23.75 -7.59 4.11
CA ARG A 279 -22.79 -6.51 4.24
C ARG A 279 -22.20 -6.43 5.64
N ASN A 280 -23.02 -6.75 6.67
CA ASN A 280 -22.54 -6.85 8.04
C ASN A 280 -21.47 -7.94 8.19
N LEU A 281 -21.63 -9.12 7.57
CA LEU A 281 -20.63 -10.19 7.61
C LEU A 281 -19.29 -9.75 6.99
N GLU A 282 -19.30 -8.94 5.94
CA GLU A 282 -18.07 -8.40 5.34
C GLU A 282 -17.38 -7.40 6.29
N VAL A 283 -18.15 -6.58 7.01
CA VAL A 283 -17.62 -5.67 8.03
C VAL A 283 -17.03 -6.45 9.21
N VAL A 284 -17.77 -7.42 9.74
CA VAL A 284 -17.32 -8.30 10.84
C VAL A 284 -16.04 -9.04 10.45
N SER A 285 -15.94 -9.57 9.23
CA SER A 285 -14.76 -10.26 8.74
C SER A 285 -13.51 -9.37 8.76
N PHE A 286 -13.66 -8.13 8.33
CA PHE A 286 -12.58 -7.14 8.40
C PHE A 286 -12.18 -6.85 9.86
N LEU A 287 -13.15 -6.65 10.75
CA LEU A 287 -12.89 -6.35 12.15
C LEU A 287 -12.28 -7.54 12.90
N ASN A 288 -12.63 -8.78 12.54
CA ASN A 288 -11.97 -9.98 13.04
C ASN A 288 -10.47 -9.96 12.73
N ASP A 289 -10.13 -9.81 11.44
CA ASP A 289 -8.73 -9.76 11.00
C ASP A 289 -7.98 -8.58 11.66
N TYR A 290 -8.64 -7.43 11.76
CA TYR A 290 -8.06 -6.24 12.37
C TYR A 290 -7.81 -6.41 13.87
N SER A 291 -8.75 -6.98 14.63
CA SER A 291 -8.56 -7.26 16.04
C SER A 291 -7.46 -8.30 16.31
N CYS A 292 -7.36 -9.34 15.45
CA CYS A 292 -6.25 -10.30 15.49
C CYS A 292 -4.90 -9.62 15.25
N SER A 293 -4.83 -8.75 14.25
CA SER A 293 -3.61 -7.98 13.97
C SER A 293 -3.21 -7.08 15.15
N ILE A 294 -4.17 -6.38 15.78
CA ILE A 294 -3.91 -5.57 16.98
C ILE A 294 -3.35 -6.44 18.12
N LYS A 295 -3.96 -7.61 18.39
CA LYS A 295 -3.49 -8.53 19.41
C LYS A 295 -2.05 -9.00 19.16
N ASN A 296 -1.73 -9.38 17.91
CA ASN A 296 -0.39 -9.82 17.55
C ASN A 296 0.64 -8.67 17.66
N VAL A 297 0.28 -7.47 17.19
CA VAL A 297 1.12 -6.27 17.35
C VAL A 297 1.35 -5.93 18.81
N ALA A 298 0.31 -5.99 19.64
CA ALA A 298 0.42 -5.72 21.08
C ALA A 298 1.42 -6.65 21.79
N SER A 299 1.56 -7.91 21.32
CA SER A 299 2.47 -8.89 21.92
C SER A 299 3.96 -8.56 21.75
N VAL A 300 4.32 -7.84 20.68
CA VAL A 300 5.72 -7.49 20.38
C VAL A 300 6.16 -6.15 20.96
N ILE A 301 5.22 -5.29 21.36
CA ILE A 301 5.51 -3.99 21.94
C ILE A 301 5.93 -4.16 23.39
N LYS A 302 6.98 -3.49 23.82
CA LYS A 302 7.46 -3.48 25.19
C LYS A 302 6.62 -2.59 26.11
N SER A 303 6.69 -2.77 27.42
CA SER A 303 6.08 -1.84 28.40
C SER A 303 6.66 -0.43 28.20
N GLY A 304 5.80 0.60 28.21
CA GLY A 304 6.12 1.99 27.84
C GLY A 304 6.24 2.23 26.33
N GLY A 305 6.10 1.21 25.50
CA GLY A 305 6.10 1.36 24.05
C GLY A 305 4.79 1.96 23.54
N VAL A 306 4.87 2.69 22.41
CA VAL A 306 3.77 3.52 21.89
C VAL A 306 3.26 3.00 20.54
N VAL A 307 1.96 3.08 20.32
CA VAL A 307 1.34 2.84 19.01
C VAL A 307 0.68 4.10 18.50
N CYS A 308 0.86 4.37 17.20
CA CYS A 308 0.23 5.46 16.44
C CYS A 308 -0.50 4.85 15.25
N TYR A 309 -1.81 4.68 15.34
CA TYR A 309 -2.65 4.11 14.29
C TYR A 309 -3.43 5.21 13.56
N VAL A 310 -3.15 5.39 12.27
CA VAL A 310 -3.89 6.33 11.42
C VAL A 310 -5.05 5.59 10.80
N VAL A 311 -6.27 5.93 11.21
CA VAL A 311 -7.50 5.26 10.76
C VAL A 311 -8.53 6.26 10.24
N GLY A 312 -9.49 5.75 9.51
CA GLY A 312 -10.61 6.55 8.98
C GLY A 312 -11.96 5.90 9.27
N ASN A 313 -12.90 6.72 9.72
CA ASN A 313 -14.27 6.30 10.00
C ASN A 313 -15.09 6.23 8.72
N ARG A 314 -15.25 5.02 8.18
CA ARG A 314 -15.99 4.81 6.93
C ARG A 314 -17.50 4.68 7.18
N THR A 315 -18.29 4.96 6.15
CA THR A 315 -19.74 4.76 6.16
C THR A 315 -20.11 3.50 5.38
N VAL A 316 -20.92 2.63 5.99
CA VAL A 316 -21.47 1.41 5.40
C VAL A 316 -22.99 1.46 5.49
N LYS A 317 -23.69 1.40 4.35
CA LYS A 317 -25.17 1.48 4.28
C LYS A 317 -25.78 2.70 4.97
N GLY A 318 -25.04 3.81 5.06
CA GLY A 318 -25.46 5.05 5.74
C GLY A 318 -25.02 5.15 7.20
N VAL A 319 -24.52 4.07 7.80
CA VAL A 319 -24.03 4.00 9.18
C VAL A 319 -22.51 4.25 9.19
N GLN A 320 -22.05 5.22 9.96
CA GLN A 320 -20.62 5.49 10.14
C GLN A 320 -20.05 4.57 11.21
N ILE A 321 -18.97 3.86 10.89
CA ILE A 321 -18.25 2.98 11.82
C ILE A 321 -17.10 3.78 12.42
N PRO A 322 -17.11 4.06 13.75
CA PRO A 322 -16.01 4.77 14.41
C PRO A 322 -14.82 3.82 14.66
N LEU A 323 -14.01 3.62 13.63
CA LEU A 323 -12.86 2.72 13.66
C LEU A 323 -11.77 3.21 14.64
N ASP A 324 -11.70 4.51 14.91
CA ASP A 324 -10.84 5.12 15.91
C ASP A 324 -11.17 4.60 17.33
N TYR A 325 -12.45 4.62 17.72
CA TYR A 325 -12.88 4.07 19.00
C TYR A 325 -12.68 2.56 19.09
N PHE A 326 -12.97 1.83 18.02
CA PHE A 326 -12.71 0.39 18.00
C PHE A 326 -11.21 0.08 18.14
N THR A 327 -10.34 0.85 17.48
CA THR A 327 -8.88 0.71 17.60
C THR A 327 -8.43 0.91 19.04
N ALA A 328 -8.89 1.99 19.70
CA ALA A 328 -8.57 2.27 21.08
C ALA A 328 -9.05 1.14 22.00
N GLU A 329 -10.32 0.71 21.88
CA GLU A 329 -10.89 -0.38 22.67
C GLU A 329 -10.09 -1.70 22.52
N MET A 330 -9.70 -2.07 21.29
CA MET A 330 -8.95 -3.31 21.06
C MET A 330 -7.55 -3.26 21.67
N PHE A 331 -6.85 -2.14 21.62
CA PHE A 331 -5.55 -1.98 22.29
C PHE A 331 -5.70 -1.96 23.81
N GLU A 332 -6.70 -1.29 24.37
CA GLU A 332 -6.96 -1.27 25.81
C GLU A 332 -7.21 -2.67 26.37
N LYS A 333 -7.93 -3.52 25.64
CA LYS A 333 -8.11 -4.95 25.97
C LYS A 333 -6.80 -5.75 25.97
N ASN A 334 -5.77 -5.24 25.28
CA ASN A 334 -4.44 -5.85 25.23
C ASN A 334 -3.40 -5.12 26.11
N GLY A 335 -3.86 -4.38 27.13
CA GLY A 335 -2.99 -3.80 28.18
C GLY A 335 -2.41 -2.43 27.84
N PHE A 336 -3.03 -1.68 26.91
CA PHE A 336 -2.64 -0.31 26.60
C PHE A 336 -3.53 0.70 27.35
N THR A 337 -3.01 1.93 27.44
CA THR A 337 -3.76 3.12 27.87
C THR A 337 -3.90 4.05 26.69
N HIS A 338 -5.11 4.49 26.38
CA HIS A 338 -5.34 5.53 25.37
C HIS A 338 -4.79 6.86 25.88
N ILE A 339 -3.93 7.50 25.06
CA ILE A 339 -3.29 8.77 25.40
C ILE A 339 -4.04 9.93 24.73
N ASP A 340 -4.21 9.84 23.38
CA ASP A 340 -4.85 10.89 22.61
C ASP A 340 -5.39 10.36 21.28
N THR A 341 -6.31 11.10 20.67
CA THR A 341 -6.74 10.89 19.29
C THR A 341 -6.72 12.23 18.54
N ILE A 342 -5.72 12.41 17.70
CA ILE A 342 -5.57 13.62 16.90
C ILE A 342 -6.44 13.51 15.64
N VAL A 343 -7.35 14.46 15.47
CA VAL A 343 -8.19 14.53 14.26
C VAL A 343 -7.46 15.32 13.18
N ARG A 344 -7.29 14.73 12.02
CA ARG A 344 -6.64 15.35 10.86
C ARG A 344 -7.64 15.50 9.71
N GLU A 345 -7.88 16.73 9.27
CA GLU A 345 -8.61 16.99 8.03
C GLU A 345 -7.78 16.59 6.81
N ILE A 346 -8.45 16.07 5.78
CA ILE A 346 -7.80 15.71 4.50
C ILE A 346 -7.99 16.89 3.54
N PRO A 347 -7.02 17.83 3.43
CA PRO A 347 -7.22 19.13 2.77
C PRO A 347 -7.37 19.04 1.25
N ASN A 348 -6.85 18.01 0.59
CA ASN A 348 -6.87 17.87 -0.87
C ASN A 348 -7.38 16.51 -1.30
N LYS A 349 -8.66 16.25 -1.03
CA LYS A 349 -9.28 14.99 -1.40
C LYS A 349 -9.43 14.90 -2.92
N ARG A 350 -8.70 14.01 -3.56
CA ARG A 350 -8.86 13.68 -4.99
C ARG A 350 -10.18 12.95 -5.30
N MET A 351 -10.87 12.46 -4.28
CA MET A 351 -12.20 11.84 -4.44
C MET A 351 -13.31 12.89 -4.35
N PRO A 352 -14.41 12.75 -5.10
CA PRO A 352 -15.55 13.66 -4.98
C PRO A 352 -16.04 13.71 -3.54
N SER A 353 -16.42 14.92 -3.06
CA SER A 353 -16.99 15.11 -1.71
C SER A 353 -18.27 14.32 -1.47
N LYS A 354 -18.95 13.89 -2.55
CA LYS A 354 -20.15 13.05 -2.53
C LYS A 354 -20.04 11.97 -3.61
N THR A 355 -20.23 10.72 -3.22
CA THR A 355 -20.29 9.59 -4.15
C THR A 355 -21.66 8.95 -4.11
N SER A 356 -22.07 8.31 -5.21
CA SER A 356 -23.25 7.44 -5.24
C SER A 356 -22.79 5.97 -5.10
N PRO A 357 -22.80 5.39 -3.89
CA PRO A 357 -22.30 4.03 -3.67
C PRO A 357 -23.15 2.95 -4.35
N THR A 358 -24.35 3.30 -4.80
CA THR A 358 -25.32 2.37 -5.40
C THR A 358 -25.59 2.61 -6.89
N ASN A 359 -24.87 3.56 -7.53
CA ASN A 359 -25.18 4.02 -8.89
C ASN A 359 -26.60 4.52 -9.11
N VAL A 360 -27.35 4.80 -8.03
CA VAL A 360 -28.70 5.37 -8.11
C VAL A 360 -28.58 6.88 -8.25
N ALA A 361 -29.13 7.42 -9.33
CA ALA A 361 -29.14 8.86 -9.58
C ALA A 361 -29.83 9.60 -8.42
N GLY A 362 -29.17 10.64 -7.86
CA GLY A 362 -29.71 11.48 -6.80
C GLY A 362 -29.36 11.10 -5.36
N LYS A 363 -28.94 9.87 -5.05
CA LYS A 363 -28.45 9.49 -3.71
C LYS A 363 -26.94 9.72 -3.60
N LYS A 364 -26.55 10.88 -3.06
CA LYS A 364 -25.15 11.23 -2.78
C LYS A 364 -24.89 11.08 -1.29
N VAL A 365 -23.87 10.30 -0.92
CA VAL A 365 -23.38 10.14 0.46
C VAL A 365 -22.07 10.91 0.59
N SER A 366 -21.89 11.63 1.70
CA SER A 366 -20.60 12.32 2.00
C SER A 366 -19.50 11.26 2.15
N THR A 367 -18.36 11.55 1.56
CA THR A 367 -17.17 10.72 1.73
C THR A 367 -16.43 11.15 2.98
N MET A 368 -15.66 10.23 3.57
CA MET A 368 -14.80 10.46 4.73
C MET A 368 -13.93 11.72 4.54
N CYS A 369 -14.00 12.67 5.46
CA CYS A 369 -13.27 13.95 5.40
C CYS A 369 -12.09 14.00 6.38
N ASN A 370 -12.14 13.18 7.44
CA ASN A 370 -11.16 13.18 8.52
C ASN A 370 -10.44 11.83 8.60
N GLU A 371 -9.20 11.87 9.03
CA GLU A 371 -8.44 10.75 9.55
C GLU A 371 -8.16 10.98 11.03
N TYR A 372 -7.99 9.91 11.76
CA TYR A 372 -7.79 9.90 13.21
C TYR A 372 -6.48 9.21 13.51
N ILE A 373 -5.60 9.88 14.25
CA ILE A 373 -4.34 9.30 14.73
C ILE A 373 -4.57 8.89 16.17
N VAL A 374 -4.80 7.60 16.36
CA VAL A 374 -5.06 7.01 17.70
C VAL A 374 -3.72 6.66 18.33
N ILE A 375 -3.43 7.24 19.49
CA ILE A 375 -2.15 7.11 20.21
C ILE A 375 -2.40 6.40 21.54
N LEU A 376 -1.69 5.28 21.72
CA LEU A 376 -1.78 4.50 22.96
C LEU A 376 -0.39 4.05 23.43
N GLU A 377 -0.25 3.87 24.74
CA GLU A 377 0.97 3.40 25.42
C GLU A 377 0.70 2.08 26.13
N LYS A 378 1.63 1.13 26.02
CA LYS A 378 1.54 -0.16 26.72
C LYS A 378 1.92 -0.01 28.18
N LYS A 379 1.07 -0.50 29.09
CA LYS A 379 1.33 -0.53 30.55
C LYS A 379 2.52 -1.40 30.92
#